data_14b1d23f77df4ebfebdf52ef78797d9a
#
_entry.id   14b1d23f77df4ebfebdf52ef78797d9a
#
_cell.length_a   1.000
_cell.length_b   1.000
_cell.length_c   1.000
_cell.angle_alpha   90.00
_cell.angle_beta   90.00
_cell.angle_gamma   90.00
#
_symmetry.space_group_name_H-M   'P 1'
#
loop_
_entity.id
_entity.type
_entity.pdbx_description
1 polymer ?
#
loop_
_entity_poly.entity_id
_entity_poly.type
_entity_poly.pdbx_seq_one_letter_code
_entity_poly.pdbx_strand_id
1 'polypeptide(L)' 'MTDNVENTIVEHLRAIRSDVGNIRADVAEIKLRLGSIEMSVGKIHTDIAILHGCADRLDARIERIEKRLELVSA' A
#
# COMPACT_ATOMS: atom_id res chain seq x y z
N MET A 1 5.39 -8.90 54.10
CA MET A 1 6.43 -8.71 53.07
C MET A 1 6.16 -9.51 51.82
N THR A 2 5.90 -10.80 51.94
CA THR A 2 5.60 -11.68 50.79
C THR A 2 4.35 -11.23 50.03
N ASP A 3 3.31 -10.78 50.73
CA ASP A 3 2.07 -10.31 50.13
C ASP A 3 2.26 -9.06 49.29
N ASN A 4 3.12 -8.13 49.70
CA ASN A 4 3.42 -6.91 48.94
C ASN A 4 4.18 -7.23 47.66
N VAL A 5 5.10 -8.17 47.69
CA VAL A 5 5.85 -8.62 46.51
C VAL A 5 4.91 -9.32 45.52
N GLU A 6 4.05 -10.19 46.01
CA GLU A 6 3.07 -10.89 45.21
C GLU A 6 2.08 -9.92 44.54
N ASN A 7 1.60 -8.93 45.30
CA ASN A 7 0.71 -7.90 44.76
C ASN A 7 1.37 -7.06 43.67
N THR A 8 2.64 -6.71 43.91
CA THR A 8 3.41 -5.95 42.89
C THR A 8 3.60 -6.74 41.62
N ILE A 9 3.90 -8.04 41.74
CA ILE A 9 4.02 -8.93 40.56
C ILE A 9 2.70 -9.03 39.82
N VAL A 10 1.59 -9.19 40.53
CA VAL A 10 0.26 -9.26 39.92
C VAL A 10 -0.08 -7.95 39.20
N GLU A 11 0.23 -6.81 39.78
CA GLU A 11 0.01 -5.51 39.15
C GLU A 11 0.84 -5.36 37.87
N HIS A 12 2.09 -5.77 37.87
CA HIS A 12 2.95 -5.77 36.69
C HIS A 12 2.40 -6.70 35.59
N LEU A 13 1.95 -7.90 35.98
CA LEU A 13 1.37 -8.86 35.05
C LEU A 13 0.09 -8.31 34.39
N ARG A 14 -0.74 -7.63 35.17
CA ARG A 14 -1.96 -6.98 34.62
C ARG A 14 -1.63 -5.88 33.65
N ALA A 15 -0.61 -5.06 33.98
CA ALA A 15 -0.15 -3.99 33.08
C ALA A 15 0.39 -4.57 31.77
N ILE A 16 1.22 -5.60 31.85
CA ILE A 16 1.77 -6.29 30.68
C ILE A 16 0.64 -6.89 29.84
N ARG A 17 -0.34 -7.50 30.45
CA ARG A 17 -1.48 -8.08 29.76
C ARG A 17 -2.30 -7.03 29.02
N SER A 18 -2.49 -5.88 29.66
CA SER A 18 -3.17 -4.74 29.04
C SER A 18 -2.38 -4.21 27.84
N ASP A 19 -1.07 -4.05 27.98
CA ASP A 19 -0.17 -3.59 26.92
C ASP A 19 -0.16 -4.57 25.75
N VAL A 20 -0.11 -5.86 26.02
CA VAL A 20 -0.17 -6.90 24.98
C VAL A 20 -1.51 -6.84 24.22
N GLY A 21 -2.61 -6.62 24.95
CA GLY A 21 -3.92 -6.43 24.33
C GLY A 21 -3.96 -5.24 23.38
N ASN A 22 -3.39 -4.12 23.80
CA ASN A 22 -3.29 -2.92 22.96
C ASN A 22 -2.41 -3.15 21.74
N ILE A 23 -1.29 -3.85 21.90
CA ILE A 23 -0.39 -4.20 20.80
C ILE A 23 -1.10 -5.10 19.79
N ARG A 24 -1.86 -6.08 20.25
CA ARG A 24 -2.65 -6.94 19.35
C ARG A 24 -3.67 -6.15 18.52
N ALA A 25 -4.34 -5.20 19.17
CA ALA A 25 -5.30 -4.33 18.48
C ALA A 25 -4.59 -3.47 17.43
N ASP A 26 -3.43 -2.90 17.77
CA ASP A 26 -2.63 -2.09 16.86
C ASP A 26 -2.12 -2.91 15.68
N VAL A 27 -1.66 -4.14 15.91
CA VAL A 27 -1.20 -5.05 14.85
C VAL A 27 -2.35 -5.39 13.91
N ALA A 28 -3.54 -5.65 14.44
CA ALA A 28 -4.73 -5.91 13.61
C ALA A 28 -5.06 -4.71 12.73
N GLU A 29 -5.00 -3.50 13.27
CA GLU A 29 -5.21 -2.26 12.51
C GLU A 29 -4.14 -2.08 11.42
N ILE A 30 -2.88 -2.34 11.75
CA ILE A 30 -1.77 -2.27 10.77
C ILE A 30 -2.01 -3.25 9.63
N LYS A 31 -2.44 -4.47 9.91
CA LYS A 31 -2.75 -5.47 8.88
C LYS A 31 -3.85 -5.00 7.94
N LEU A 32 -4.90 -4.37 8.48
CA LEU A 32 -5.98 -3.81 7.67
C LEU A 32 -5.49 -2.69 6.77
N ARG A 33 -4.65 -1.80 7.30
CA ARG A 33 -4.06 -0.69 6.53
C ARG A 33 -3.12 -1.20 5.44
N LEU A 34 -2.33 -2.23 5.74
CA LEU A 34 -1.47 -2.86 4.74
C LEU A 34 -2.30 -3.46 3.60
N GLY A 35 -3.40 -4.13 3.91
CA GLY A 35 -4.32 -4.65 2.90
C GLY A 35 -4.85 -3.54 2.01
N SER A 36 -5.27 -2.41 2.58
CA SER A 36 -5.73 -1.24 1.82
C SER A 36 -4.63 -0.68 0.93
N ILE A 37 -3.40 -0.59 1.43
CA ILE A 37 -2.24 -0.11 0.65
C ILE A 37 -1.95 -1.06 -0.50
N GLU A 38 -1.98 -2.37 -0.28
CA GLU A 38 -1.76 -3.37 -1.32
C GLU A 38 -2.80 -3.24 -2.44
N MET A 39 -4.06 -3.04 -2.08
CA MET A 39 -5.12 -2.80 -3.07
C MET A 39 -4.88 -1.52 -3.85
N SER A 40 -4.47 -0.44 -3.18
CA SER A 40 -4.16 0.84 -3.82
C SER A 40 -2.98 0.72 -4.76
N VAL A 41 -1.92 0.01 -4.36
CA VAL A 41 -0.74 -0.25 -5.19
C VAL A 41 -1.13 -1.07 -6.42
N GLY A 42 -1.96 -2.10 -6.26
CA GLY A 42 -2.47 -2.90 -7.37
C GLY A 42 -3.25 -2.04 -8.37
N LYS A 43 -4.08 -1.14 -7.89
CA LYS A 43 -4.82 -0.20 -8.75
C LYS A 43 -3.89 0.74 -9.50
N ILE A 44 -2.85 1.25 -8.84
CA ILE A 44 -1.84 2.10 -9.45
C ILE A 44 -1.12 1.34 -10.57
N HIS A 45 -0.74 0.10 -10.35
CA HIS A 45 -0.11 -0.74 -11.39
C HIS A 45 -1.01 -0.91 -12.60
N THR A 46 -2.30 -1.13 -12.38
CA THR A 46 -3.28 -1.24 -13.46
C THR A 46 -3.39 0.08 -14.23
N ASP A 47 -3.47 1.20 -13.53
CA ASP A 47 -3.54 2.52 -14.14
C ASP A 47 -2.29 2.84 -14.97
N ILE A 48 -1.11 2.48 -14.46
CA ILE A 48 0.16 2.64 -15.19
C ILE A 48 0.15 1.81 -16.47
N ALA A 49 -0.32 0.56 -16.43
CA ALA A 49 -0.41 -0.29 -17.61
C ALA A 49 -1.34 0.33 -18.66
N ILE A 50 -2.47 0.90 -18.24
CA ILE A 50 -3.39 1.60 -19.14
C ILE A 50 -2.72 2.82 -19.77
N LEU A 51 -1.98 3.60 -18.98
CA LEU A 51 -1.24 4.77 -19.47
C LEU A 51 -0.19 4.39 -20.51
N HIS A 52 0.54 3.31 -20.29
CA HIS A 52 1.52 2.80 -21.25
C HIS A 52 0.86 2.39 -22.56
N GLY A 53 -0.27 1.72 -22.49
CA GLY A 53 -1.05 1.36 -23.67
C GLY A 53 -1.53 2.59 -24.45
N CYS A 54 -1.96 3.63 -23.74
CA CYS A 54 -2.37 4.90 -24.37
C CYS A 54 -1.18 5.61 -25.00
N ALA A 55 -0.03 5.62 -24.35
CA ALA A 55 1.21 6.23 -24.87
C ALA A 55 1.65 5.53 -26.16
N ASP A 56 1.62 4.20 -26.19
CA ASP A 56 1.98 3.41 -27.37
C ASP A 56 1.05 3.71 -28.55
N ARG A 57 -0.24 3.86 -28.30
CA ARG A 57 -1.20 4.23 -29.34
C ARG A 57 -0.96 5.63 -29.88
N LEU A 58 -0.62 6.56 -29.00
CA LEU A 58 -0.27 7.91 -29.41
C LEU A 58 0.98 7.93 -30.29
N ASP A 59 2.01 7.20 -29.92
CA ASP A 59 3.23 7.07 -30.69
C ASP A 59 2.94 6.52 -32.08
N ALA A 60 2.10 5.50 -32.20
CA ALA A 60 1.70 4.94 -33.47
C ALA A 60 0.96 5.98 -34.34
N ARG A 61 0.10 6.79 -33.75
CA ARG A 61 -0.62 7.86 -34.45
C ARG A 61 0.33 8.96 -34.94
N ILE A 62 1.27 9.33 -34.08
CA ILE A 62 2.27 10.33 -34.42
C ILE A 62 3.13 9.84 -35.60
N GLU A 63 3.57 8.59 -35.58
CA GLU A 63 4.31 8.00 -36.71
C GLU A 63 3.52 8.03 -38.00
N ARG A 64 2.23 7.73 -37.97
CA ARG A 64 1.36 7.80 -39.15
C ARG A 64 1.26 9.22 -39.67
N ILE A 65 1.13 10.18 -38.80
CA ILE A 65 1.04 11.59 -39.16
C ILE A 65 2.36 12.04 -39.82
N GLU A 66 3.49 11.67 -39.20
CA GLU A 66 4.82 11.97 -39.74
C GLU A 66 5.01 11.40 -41.14
N LYS A 67 4.63 10.15 -41.35
CA LYS A 67 4.69 9.51 -42.69
C LYS A 67 3.83 10.22 -43.70
N ARG A 68 2.62 10.64 -43.34
CA ARG A 68 1.73 11.39 -44.24
C ARG A 68 2.33 12.75 -44.58
N LEU A 69 2.93 13.42 -43.63
CA LEU A 69 3.61 14.70 -43.85
C LEU A 69 4.80 14.54 -44.78
N GLU A 70 5.60 13.50 -44.62
CA GLU A 70 6.73 13.20 -45.49
C GLU A 70 6.24 12.94 -46.94
N LEU A 71 5.17 12.18 -47.07
CA LEU A 71 4.57 11.91 -48.39
C LEU A 71 4.05 13.19 -49.06
N VAL A 72 3.46 14.08 -48.29
CA VAL A 72 2.96 15.37 -48.79
C VAL A 72 4.12 16.32 -49.11
N SER A 73 5.19 16.28 -48.31
CA SER A 73 6.37 17.13 -48.51
C SER A 73 7.22 16.69 -49.71
N ALA A 74 7.17 15.41 -49.98
CA ALA A 74 7.92 14.84 -51.09
C ALA A 74 7.22 15.11 -52.41
#